data_3eb8834495b648056bff88948765447a
#
_entry.id   3eb8834495b648056bff88948765447a
#
_cell.length_a   1.000
_cell.length_b   1.000
_cell.length_c   1.000
_cell.angle_alpha   90.00
_cell.angle_beta   90.00
_cell.angle_gamma   90.00
#
_symmetry.space_group_name_H-M   'P 1'
#
loop_
_entity.id
_entity.type
_entity.pdbx_description
1 polymer ?
#
loop_
_entity_poly.entity_id
_entity_poly.type
_entity_poly.pdbx_seq_one_letter_code
_entity_poly.pdbx_strand_id
1 'polypeptide(L)'
;MKQYLDLMQKVLDEGTQKNDRTGTGTVSIFGHQMRFNLQEGFPLVTTKRCHLRSIIHELLWFLKGDTNVAYLHENNVTIWDEWADENGDLGPVYGKQWRSWPAPDGRHIDQISTVMEQLKNDPVSRRIIVSAWNVGELNKMALSSGVKDGCGWVTWRLLATVAQDVS
;
A
#
# COMPACT_ATOMS: atom_id res chain seq x y z
N MET A 1 4.01 19.19 5.36
CA MET A 1 2.95 18.62 4.49
C MET A 1 2.50 19.53 3.34
N LYS A 2 3.32 20.53 2.98
CA LYS A 2 3.00 21.43 1.86
C LYS A 2 2.79 20.67 0.54
N GLN A 3 3.63 19.68 0.24
CA GLN A 3 3.55 18.87 -1.00
C GLN A 3 2.18 18.22 -1.18
N TYR A 4 1.58 17.72 -0.09
CA TYR A 4 0.24 17.12 -0.13
C TYR A 4 -0.84 18.18 -0.39
N LEU A 5 -0.76 19.34 0.27
CA LEU A 5 -1.71 20.45 0.06
C LEU A 5 -1.61 21.01 -1.37
N ASP A 6 -0.40 21.15 -1.89
CA ASP A 6 -0.16 21.61 -3.28
C ASP A 6 -0.77 20.61 -4.28
N LEU A 7 -0.66 19.29 -4.02
CA LEU A 7 -1.30 18.28 -4.85
C LEU A 7 -2.82 18.38 -4.78
N MET A 8 -3.39 18.53 -3.59
CA MET A 8 -4.84 18.70 -3.44
C MET A 8 -5.34 19.91 -4.21
N GLN A 9 -4.66 21.06 -4.08
CA GLN A 9 -5.01 22.27 -4.82
C GLN A 9 -4.92 22.03 -6.33
N LYS A 10 -3.85 21.40 -6.79
CA LYS A 10 -3.69 21.08 -8.22
C LYS A 10 -4.81 20.17 -8.75
N VAL A 11 -5.24 19.18 -7.96
CA VAL A 11 -6.36 18.31 -8.36
C VAL A 11 -7.65 19.11 -8.48
N LEU A 12 -7.89 20.07 -7.59
CA LEU A 12 -9.08 20.94 -7.65
C LEU A 12 -9.05 21.87 -8.85
N ASP A 13 -7.90 22.42 -9.19
CA ASP A 13 -7.75 23.44 -10.25
C ASP A 13 -7.67 22.83 -11.65
N GLU A 14 -7.01 21.69 -11.81
CA GLU A 14 -6.66 21.10 -13.11
C GLU A 14 -7.32 19.72 -13.34
N GLY A 15 -7.97 19.16 -12.34
CA GLY A 15 -8.48 17.79 -12.39
C GLY A 15 -9.67 17.62 -13.33
N THR A 16 -9.74 16.45 -13.95
CA THR A 16 -10.90 16.03 -14.76
C THR A 16 -11.94 15.38 -13.87
N GLN A 17 -13.16 15.89 -13.94
CA GLN A 17 -14.29 15.32 -13.21
C GLN A 17 -14.72 14.00 -13.87
N LYS A 18 -14.94 12.97 -13.07
CA LYS A 18 -15.46 11.67 -13.50
C LYS A 18 -16.65 11.29 -12.63
N ASN A 19 -17.68 10.79 -13.27
CA ASN A 19 -18.78 10.17 -12.55
C ASN A 19 -18.34 8.78 -12.06
N ASP A 20 -18.72 8.46 -10.85
CA ASP A 20 -18.54 7.13 -10.29
C ASP A 20 -19.90 6.44 -10.10
N ARG A 21 -19.86 5.17 -9.73
CA ARG A 21 -21.05 4.35 -9.51
C ARG A 21 -21.92 4.85 -8.34
N THR A 22 -21.31 5.56 -7.39
CA THR A 22 -21.98 6.05 -6.17
C THR A 22 -22.68 7.38 -6.37
N GLY A 23 -22.46 8.06 -7.51
CA GLY A 23 -23.02 9.37 -7.81
C GLY A 23 -22.30 10.54 -7.11
N THR A 24 -21.31 10.27 -6.28
CA THR A 24 -20.51 11.31 -5.60
C THR A 24 -19.56 11.99 -6.59
N GLY A 25 -19.05 11.22 -7.57
CA GLY A 25 -18.07 11.67 -8.54
C GLY A 25 -16.65 11.76 -7.95
N THR A 26 -15.68 11.86 -8.83
CA THR A 26 -14.27 12.06 -8.48
C THR A 26 -13.64 13.10 -9.37
N VAL A 27 -12.65 13.82 -8.82
CA VAL A 27 -11.78 14.72 -9.60
C VAL A 27 -10.38 14.13 -9.60
N SER A 28 -9.77 13.98 -10.75
CA SER A 28 -8.46 13.32 -10.85
C SER A 28 -7.56 13.97 -11.90
N ILE A 29 -6.25 13.90 -11.66
CA ILE A 29 -5.19 14.21 -12.62
C ILE A 29 -4.43 12.95 -12.99
N PHE A 30 -3.76 12.95 -14.14
CA PHE A 30 -2.92 11.83 -14.55
C PHE A 30 -1.51 11.97 -13.95
N GLY A 31 -1.31 11.31 -12.82
CA GLY A 31 0.00 11.23 -12.18
C GLY A 31 0.49 12.55 -11.56
N HIS A 32 1.20 12.43 -10.46
CA HIS A 32 1.88 13.54 -9.81
C HIS A 32 3.05 12.99 -8.99
N GLN A 33 4.17 13.70 -9.00
CA GLN A 33 5.34 13.33 -8.21
C GLN A 33 5.44 14.23 -6.99
N MET A 34 5.50 13.63 -5.80
CA MET A 34 5.85 14.32 -4.56
C MET A 34 7.21 13.85 -4.06
N ARG A 35 8.01 14.76 -3.49
CA ARG A 35 9.30 14.46 -2.88
C ARG A 35 9.26 14.85 -1.41
N PHE A 36 9.77 13.95 -0.56
CA PHE A 36 9.86 14.15 0.87
C PHE A 36 11.30 13.90 1.32
N ASN A 37 11.85 14.83 2.08
CA ASN A 37 13.13 14.63 2.75
C ASN A 37 12.91 13.84 4.05
N LEU A 38 13.28 12.56 4.07
CA LEU A 38 13.07 11.73 5.25
C LEU A 38 13.97 12.09 6.43
N GLN A 39 15.03 12.89 6.22
CA GLN A 39 15.84 13.43 7.31
C GLN A 39 15.07 14.46 8.15
N GLU A 40 14.06 15.09 7.58
CA GLU A 40 13.16 16.01 8.29
C GLU A 40 12.05 15.29 9.09
N GLY A 41 11.97 13.98 8.96
CA GLY A 41 11.00 13.12 9.64
C GLY A 41 10.09 12.35 8.68
N PHE A 42 9.24 11.51 9.25
CA PHE A 42 8.29 10.73 8.50
C PHE A 42 7.16 11.62 7.93
N PRO A 43 6.82 11.52 6.64
CA PRO A 43 5.84 12.39 5.98
C PRO A 43 4.38 12.03 6.31
N LEU A 44 4.06 12.00 7.60
CA LEU A 44 2.68 11.76 8.05
C LEU A 44 1.79 12.96 7.69
N VAL A 45 0.65 12.68 7.06
CA VAL A 45 -0.35 13.70 6.75
C VAL A 45 -0.95 14.25 8.04
N THR A 46 -0.95 15.59 8.18
CA THR A 46 -1.46 16.30 9.37
C THR A 46 -2.75 17.08 9.11
N THR A 47 -3.27 17.05 7.90
CA THR A 47 -4.53 17.69 7.50
C THR A 47 -5.77 16.99 8.06
N LYS A 48 -5.60 15.75 8.51
CA LYS A 48 -6.58 15.02 9.31
C LYS A 48 -5.86 14.26 10.42
N ARG A 49 -6.59 13.89 11.46
CA ARG A 49 -6.04 13.04 12.54
C ARG A 49 -5.88 11.61 12.03
N CYS A 50 -4.65 11.22 11.68
CA CYS A 50 -4.33 9.83 11.35
C CYS A 50 -4.25 8.98 12.62
N HIS A 51 -4.82 7.78 12.58
CA HIS A 51 -4.75 6.83 13.68
C HIS A 51 -3.46 6.02 13.59
N LEU A 52 -2.35 6.58 14.12
CA LEU A 52 -0.99 6.03 13.96
C LEU A 52 -0.86 4.58 14.43
N ARG A 53 -1.58 4.21 15.50
CA ARG A 53 -1.60 2.82 15.99
C ARG A 53 -2.06 1.85 14.90
N SER A 54 -3.17 2.13 14.23
CA SER A 54 -3.65 1.30 13.13
C SER A 54 -2.64 1.19 11.99
N ILE A 55 -2.02 2.31 11.60
CA ILE A 55 -1.01 2.34 10.54
C ILE A 55 0.19 1.43 10.88
N ILE A 56 0.68 1.51 12.13
CA ILE A 56 1.82 0.70 12.59
C ILE A 56 1.46 -0.79 12.62
N HIS A 57 0.34 -1.14 13.24
CA HIS A 57 -0.06 -2.54 13.37
C HIS A 57 -0.44 -3.17 12.02
N GLU A 58 -1.06 -2.43 11.12
CA GLU A 58 -1.30 -2.87 9.74
C GLU A 58 0.00 -3.19 9.02
N LEU A 59 1.00 -2.28 9.09
CA LEU A 59 2.31 -2.52 8.47
C LEU A 59 3.01 -3.74 9.07
N LEU A 60 3.00 -3.89 10.39
CA LEU A 60 3.59 -5.05 11.06
C LEU A 60 2.88 -6.35 10.67
N TRP A 61 1.58 -6.32 10.51
CA TRP A 61 0.76 -7.44 10.06
C TRP A 61 1.12 -7.84 8.62
N PHE A 62 1.25 -6.88 7.69
CA PHE A 62 1.74 -7.15 6.33
C PHE A 62 3.15 -7.72 6.32
N LEU A 63 4.05 -7.17 7.14
CA LEU A 63 5.44 -7.65 7.23
C LEU A 63 5.55 -9.08 7.81
N LYS A 64 4.57 -9.52 8.59
CA LYS A 64 4.45 -10.93 9.03
C LYS A 64 3.97 -11.86 7.91
N GLY A 65 3.37 -11.32 6.86
CA GLY A 65 2.73 -12.11 5.79
C GLY A 65 1.38 -12.71 6.21
N ASP A 66 0.81 -12.19 7.28
CA ASP A 66 -0.47 -12.63 7.83
C ASP A 66 -1.63 -12.12 6.97
N THR A 67 -2.74 -12.87 6.96
CA THR A 67 -3.97 -12.56 6.24
C THR A 67 -5.20 -12.56 7.14
N ASN A 68 -5.04 -13.01 8.40
CA ASN A 68 -6.11 -13.07 9.36
C ASN A 68 -6.12 -11.84 10.29
N VAL A 69 -7.30 -11.28 10.53
CA VAL A 69 -7.45 -10.05 11.34
C VAL A 69 -7.23 -10.25 12.84
N ALA A 70 -7.06 -11.49 13.33
CA ALA A 70 -6.90 -11.80 14.75
C ALA A 70 -5.79 -10.96 15.42
N TYR A 71 -4.60 -10.86 14.80
CA TYR A 71 -3.53 -10.00 15.31
C TYR A 71 -3.95 -8.53 15.41
N LEU A 72 -4.72 -8.04 14.44
CA LEU A 72 -5.21 -6.66 14.44
C LEU A 72 -6.19 -6.43 15.60
N HIS A 73 -7.10 -7.37 15.83
CA HIS A 73 -8.05 -7.33 16.97
C HIS A 73 -7.35 -7.34 18.32
N GLU A 74 -6.33 -8.19 18.52
CA GLU A 74 -5.50 -8.19 19.71
C GLU A 74 -4.87 -6.82 20.01
N ASN A 75 -4.68 -6.03 18.97
CA ASN A 75 -4.11 -4.68 19.05
C ASN A 75 -5.16 -3.56 18.93
N ASN A 76 -6.45 -3.88 19.06
CA ASN A 76 -7.58 -2.95 18.94
C ASN A 76 -7.58 -2.18 17.60
N VAL A 77 -7.32 -2.88 16.50
CA VAL A 77 -7.36 -2.38 15.12
C VAL A 77 -8.43 -3.14 14.36
N THR A 78 -9.40 -2.44 13.80
CA THR A 78 -10.59 -2.99 13.15
C THR A 78 -10.75 -2.54 11.70
N ILE A 79 -9.71 -1.92 11.12
CA ILE A 79 -9.79 -1.29 9.80
C ILE A 79 -9.98 -2.26 8.65
N TRP A 80 -9.83 -3.56 8.89
CA TRP A 80 -9.97 -4.63 7.91
C TRP A 80 -11.20 -5.53 8.10
N ASP A 81 -11.98 -5.32 9.16
CA ASP A 81 -13.10 -6.20 9.55
C ASP A 81 -14.18 -6.30 8.48
N GLU A 82 -14.42 -5.21 7.76
CA GLU A 82 -15.44 -5.13 6.70
C GLU A 82 -15.17 -6.07 5.53
N TRP A 83 -13.90 -6.45 5.32
CA TRP A 83 -13.48 -7.29 4.19
C TRP A 83 -13.12 -8.72 4.61
N ALA A 84 -13.02 -9.00 5.90
CA ALA A 84 -12.71 -10.32 6.40
C ALA A 84 -13.91 -11.27 6.24
N ASP A 85 -13.63 -12.54 5.97
CA ASP A 85 -14.63 -13.58 5.96
C ASP A 85 -15.09 -13.96 7.40
N GLU A 86 -15.97 -14.93 7.52
CA GLU A 86 -16.49 -15.41 8.81
C GLU A 86 -15.41 -15.99 9.75
N ASN A 87 -14.24 -16.37 9.21
CA ASN A 87 -13.09 -16.86 9.96
C ASN A 87 -12.06 -15.76 10.23
N GLY A 88 -12.32 -14.54 9.79
CA GLY A 88 -11.43 -13.41 9.91
C GLY A 88 -10.29 -13.38 8.87
N ASP A 89 -10.38 -14.16 7.78
CA ASP A 89 -9.37 -14.23 6.74
C ASP A 89 -9.71 -13.31 5.55
N LEU A 90 -8.69 -12.73 4.95
CA LEU A 90 -8.79 -11.81 3.81
C LEU A 90 -8.28 -12.44 2.50
N GLY A 91 -7.88 -13.71 2.52
CA GLY A 91 -7.22 -14.35 1.41
C GLY A 91 -5.81 -13.79 1.16
N PRO A 92 -5.25 -14.01 -0.04
CA PRO A 92 -3.83 -13.70 -0.32
C PRO A 92 -3.58 -12.19 -0.53
N VAL A 93 -3.99 -11.36 0.44
CA VAL A 93 -3.78 -9.89 0.41
C VAL A 93 -2.31 -9.51 0.58
N TYR A 94 -2.02 -8.23 0.64
CA TYR A 94 -0.70 -7.60 0.53
C TYR A 94 0.44 -8.31 1.28
N GLY A 95 0.25 -8.65 2.55
CA GLY A 95 1.27 -9.31 3.38
C GLY A 95 1.67 -10.68 2.84
N LYS A 96 0.70 -11.47 2.41
CA LYS A 96 0.94 -12.77 1.77
C LYS A 96 1.78 -12.63 0.50
N GLN A 97 1.48 -11.66 -0.34
CA GLN A 97 2.24 -11.41 -1.56
C GLN A 97 3.67 -10.93 -1.26
N TRP A 98 3.85 -10.12 -0.21
CA TRP A 98 5.17 -9.62 0.17
C TRP A 98 6.09 -10.70 0.72
N ARG A 99 5.54 -11.64 1.50
CA ARG A 99 6.32 -12.63 2.25
C ARG A 99 6.33 -14.01 1.62
N SER A 100 5.38 -14.32 0.74
CA SER A 100 5.21 -15.67 0.21
C SER A 100 4.51 -15.64 -1.16
N TRP A 101 5.09 -14.91 -2.12
CA TRP A 101 4.58 -14.86 -3.49
C TRP A 101 4.74 -16.22 -4.17
N PRO A 102 3.64 -16.86 -4.64
CA PRO A 102 3.73 -18.13 -5.35
C PRO A 102 4.32 -17.93 -6.75
N ALA A 103 5.39 -18.66 -7.06
CA ALA A 103 6.00 -18.71 -8.39
C ALA A 103 5.49 -19.91 -9.19
N PRO A 104 5.53 -19.85 -10.53
CA PRO A 104 5.04 -20.94 -11.39
C PRO A 104 5.75 -22.29 -11.21
N ASP A 105 6.98 -22.28 -10.69
CA ASP A 105 7.78 -23.47 -10.40
C ASP A 105 7.50 -24.08 -9.01
N GLY A 106 6.49 -23.58 -8.31
CA GLY A 106 6.08 -24.04 -6.97
C GLY A 106 6.85 -23.45 -5.80
N ARG A 107 7.86 -22.61 -6.06
CA ARG A 107 8.56 -21.87 -5.00
C ARG A 107 7.69 -20.74 -4.46
N HIS A 108 8.01 -20.32 -3.25
CA HIS A 108 7.47 -19.10 -2.66
C HIS A 108 8.60 -18.06 -2.51
N ILE A 109 8.36 -16.86 -3.01
CA ILE A 109 9.33 -15.76 -3.01
C ILE A 109 9.00 -14.81 -1.86
N ASP A 110 9.95 -14.64 -0.95
CA ASP A 110 9.92 -13.59 0.06
C ASP A 110 10.54 -12.31 -0.51
N GLN A 111 9.67 -11.43 -0.99
CA GLN A 111 10.07 -10.18 -1.62
C GLN A 111 10.76 -9.23 -0.64
N ILE A 112 10.30 -9.17 0.62
CA ILE A 112 10.88 -8.29 1.64
C ILE A 112 12.30 -8.70 1.98
N SER A 113 12.55 -10.01 2.22
CA SER A 113 13.90 -10.50 2.45
C SER A 113 14.83 -10.25 1.25
N THR A 114 14.31 -10.46 0.04
CA THR A 114 15.07 -10.20 -1.20
C THR A 114 15.47 -8.72 -1.31
N VAL A 115 14.54 -7.79 -1.03
CA VAL A 115 14.83 -6.35 -1.06
C VAL A 115 15.84 -5.97 0.02
N MET A 116 15.73 -6.53 1.22
CA MET A 116 16.70 -6.27 2.31
C MET A 116 18.12 -6.70 1.93
N GLU A 117 18.25 -7.84 1.26
CA GLU A 117 19.54 -8.29 0.74
C GLU A 117 20.07 -7.41 -0.39
N GLN A 118 19.20 -7.02 -1.32
CA GLN A 118 19.56 -6.12 -2.43
C GLN A 118 20.03 -4.76 -1.91
N LEU A 119 19.33 -4.18 -0.94
CA LEU A 119 19.72 -2.89 -0.33
C LEU A 119 21.08 -2.96 0.37
N LYS A 120 21.47 -4.12 0.93
CA LYS A 120 22.78 -4.32 1.54
C LYS A 120 23.90 -4.48 0.52
N ASN A 121 23.63 -5.18 -0.58
CA ASN A 121 24.67 -5.64 -1.51
C ASN A 121 24.77 -4.74 -2.77
N ASP A 122 23.63 -4.16 -3.22
CA ASP A 122 23.55 -3.29 -4.41
C ASP A 122 22.40 -2.27 -4.24
N PRO A 123 22.59 -1.25 -3.39
CA PRO A 123 21.53 -0.28 -3.06
C PRO A 123 21.10 0.59 -4.26
N VAL A 124 21.88 0.62 -5.33
CA VAL A 124 21.59 1.37 -6.56
C VAL A 124 20.92 0.50 -7.63
N SER A 125 20.61 -0.75 -7.30
CA SER A 125 19.96 -1.67 -8.23
C SER A 125 18.62 -1.13 -8.74
N ARG A 126 18.41 -1.19 -10.04
CA ARG A 126 17.13 -0.83 -10.68
C ARG A 126 16.10 -1.96 -10.62
N ARG A 127 16.43 -3.05 -9.93
CA ARG A 127 15.59 -4.25 -9.80
C ARG A 127 15.00 -4.45 -8.40
N ILE A 128 15.03 -3.41 -7.58
CA ILE A 128 14.40 -3.41 -6.26
C ILE A 128 12.91 -3.19 -6.44
N ILE A 129 12.13 -4.27 -6.33
CA ILE A 129 10.69 -4.26 -6.59
C ILE A 129 10.00 -5.06 -5.49
N VAL A 130 8.91 -4.50 -4.94
CA VAL A 130 7.92 -5.23 -4.12
C VAL A 130 6.56 -5.01 -4.75
N SER A 131 5.85 -6.09 -5.07
CA SER A 131 4.50 -6.04 -5.61
C SER A 131 3.53 -6.76 -4.71
N ALA A 132 2.39 -6.15 -4.44
CA ALA A 132 1.29 -6.76 -3.72
C ALA A 132 0.21 -7.33 -4.65
N TRP A 133 0.27 -7.02 -5.95
CA TRP A 133 -0.75 -7.38 -6.92
C TRP A 133 -0.31 -8.58 -7.74
N ASN A 134 -0.76 -9.75 -7.34
CA ASN A 134 -0.57 -11.00 -8.08
C ASN A 134 -1.79 -11.23 -8.99
N VAL A 135 -1.60 -11.04 -10.28
CA VAL A 135 -2.67 -11.19 -11.28
C VAL A 135 -3.31 -12.59 -11.24
N GLY A 136 -2.52 -13.62 -10.93
CA GLY A 136 -3.01 -15.01 -10.81
C GLY A 136 -3.88 -15.27 -9.57
N GLU A 137 -3.89 -14.37 -8.60
CA GLU A 137 -4.62 -14.53 -7.33
C GLU A 137 -5.63 -13.41 -7.04
N LEU A 138 -5.80 -12.45 -7.96
CA LEU A 138 -6.71 -11.32 -7.75
C LEU A 138 -8.12 -11.77 -7.35
N ASN A 139 -8.63 -12.83 -7.94
CA ASN A 139 -9.99 -13.35 -7.65
C ASN A 139 -10.13 -13.95 -6.23
N LYS A 140 -9.01 -14.20 -5.55
CA LYS A 140 -8.97 -14.77 -4.19
C LYS A 140 -8.77 -13.71 -3.12
N MET A 141 -8.42 -12.49 -3.51
CA MET A 141 -8.21 -11.38 -2.59
C MET A 141 -9.55 -10.77 -2.18
N ALA A 142 -9.79 -10.55 -0.91
CA ALA A 142 -11.03 -9.95 -0.40
C ALA A 142 -11.36 -8.60 -1.06
N LEU A 143 -10.34 -7.83 -1.43
CA LEU A 143 -10.50 -6.54 -2.10
C LEU A 143 -10.94 -6.62 -3.57
N SER A 144 -10.89 -7.80 -4.21
CA SER A 144 -11.29 -7.98 -5.62
C SER A 144 -12.76 -8.29 -5.80
N SER A 145 -13.41 -8.90 -4.81
CA SER A 145 -14.78 -9.41 -4.91
C SER A 145 -15.86 -8.40 -4.52
N GLY A 146 -15.49 -7.24 -4.03
CA GLY A 146 -16.46 -6.25 -3.61
C GLY A 146 -15.85 -4.93 -3.22
N VAL A 147 -15.45 -4.11 -4.18
CA VAL A 147 -15.41 -2.68 -3.92
C VAL A 147 -16.84 -2.20 -3.74
N LYS A 148 -17.39 -2.46 -2.58
CA LYS A 148 -18.52 -1.72 -2.08
C LYS A 148 -17.97 -0.36 -1.67
N ASP A 149 -18.29 0.62 -2.49
CA ASP A 149 -18.35 2.02 -2.15
C ASP A 149 -17.05 2.73 -1.69
N GLY A 150 -16.35 3.32 -2.64
CA GLY A 150 -15.66 4.59 -2.41
C GLY A 150 -14.21 4.56 -1.96
N CYS A 151 -13.54 3.42 -1.82
CA CYS A 151 -12.10 3.43 -1.61
C CYS A 151 -11.38 3.42 -2.96
N GLY A 152 -10.96 4.60 -3.39
CA GLY A 152 -10.16 4.75 -4.61
C GLY A 152 -8.92 3.88 -4.53
N TRP A 153 -8.64 3.15 -5.60
CA TRP A 153 -7.47 2.32 -5.78
C TRP A 153 -6.21 3.16 -5.62
N VAL A 154 -5.58 3.09 -4.45
CA VAL A 154 -4.23 3.59 -4.26
C VAL A 154 -3.28 2.45 -4.63
N THR A 155 -2.85 2.43 -5.88
CA THR A 155 -1.75 1.57 -6.30
C THR A 155 -0.47 2.14 -5.71
N TRP A 156 -0.02 1.63 -4.58
CA TRP A 156 1.29 1.92 -4.03
C TRP A 156 2.34 1.23 -4.91
N ARG A 157 2.83 1.91 -5.93
CA ARG A 157 4.15 1.61 -6.47
C ARG A 157 5.16 2.23 -5.50
N LEU A 158 5.67 1.44 -4.59
CA LEU A 158 6.86 1.81 -3.84
C LEU A 158 8.06 1.68 -4.78
N LEU A 159 8.29 2.68 -5.62
CA LEU A 159 9.59 2.90 -6.22
C LEU A 159 10.43 3.61 -5.16
N ALA A 160 11.07 2.85 -4.28
CA ALA A 160 12.11 3.37 -3.44
C ALA A 160 13.35 3.62 -4.32
N THR A 161 13.41 4.79 -4.94
CA THR A 161 14.69 5.29 -5.43
C THR A 161 15.39 5.90 -4.23
N VAL A 162 16.27 5.15 -3.60
CA VAL A 162 17.25 5.69 -2.66
C VAL A 162 18.26 6.45 -3.53
N ALA A 163 18.03 7.74 -3.76
CA ALA A 163 19.07 8.62 -4.27
C ALA A 163 20.07 8.82 -3.12
N GLN A 164 21.20 8.16 -3.18
CA GLN A 164 22.37 8.58 -2.40
C GLN A 164 22.90 9.86 -3.06
N ASP A 165 22.76 10.99 -2.36
CA ASP A 165 23.65 12.11 -2.54
C ASP A 165 25.04 11.66 -2.06
N VAL A 166 25.87 11.25 -3.01
CA VAL A 166 27.31 11.08 -2.80
C VAL A 166 27.92 12.43 -3.20
N SER A 167 28.16 13.27 -2.22
CA SER A 167 29.10 14.39 -2.31
C SER A 167 30.48 13.92 -1.94
#